data_3e94a9325317f8f88e01042b539199d3
#
_entry.id   3e94a9325317f8f88e01042b539199d3
#
_cell.length_a   1.000
_cell.length_b   1.000
_cell.length_c   1.000
_cell.angle_alpha   90.00
_cell.angle_beta   90.00
_cell.angle_gamma   90.00
#
_symmetry.space_group_name_H-M   'P 1'
#
loop_
_entity.id
_entity.type
_entity.pdbx_description
1 polymer ?
#
loop_
_entity_poly.entity_id
_entity_poly.type
_entity_poly.pdbx_seq_one_letter_code
_entity_poly.pdbx_strand_id
1 'polypeptide(L)'
;MPDRGRYRKKRIALPYPEFYTFYNGKEKYIKETMLRLSDSYKQDRNSEAMLELIVRVININLEEQHEILEKCPILKEYSQLMAMIRDNQCQGKKDAYKIAIQECISQGILKEYLQRKGSEVCNMLIADYNYELDMEVQREEAREEGFEEG
;
A
#
# COMPACT_ATOMS: atom_id res chain seq x y z
N MET A 1 19.83 25.69 -2.05
CA MET A 1 19.92 26.97 -1.31
C MET A 1 20.34 26.67 0.11
N PRO A 2 21.43 27.26 0.59
CA PRO A 2 21.94 26.90 1.92
C PRO A 2 21.11 27.57 3.01
N ASP A 3 20.71 26.82 3.93
CA ASP A 3 20.72 26.79 5.39
C ASP A 3 20.63 28.11 6.23
N ARG A 4 20.22 29.21 5.63
CA ARG A 4 19.99 30.45 6.37
C ARG A 4 18.79 30.40 7.33
N GLY A 5 17.94 29.37 7.24
CA GLY A 5 16.76 29.20 8.10
C GLY A 5 17.07 28.67 9.51
N ARG A 6 18.14 27.88 9.69
CA ARG A 6 18.49 27.20 10.96
C ARG A 6 18.90 28.14 12.08
N TYR A 7 19.36 29.33 11.73
CA TYR A 7 19.92 30.29 12.71
C TYR A 7 19.03 31.52 12.92
N ARG A 8 17.78 31.47 12.46
CA ARG A 8 16.85 32.58 12.71
C ARG A 8 16.27 32.50 14.11
N LYS A 9 16.24 33.63 14.83
CA LYS A 9 15.58 33.76 16.14
C LYS A 9 14.05 33.53 16.05
N LYS A 10 13.45 33.66 14.87
CA LYS A 10 12.01 33.50 14.64
C LYS A 10 11.76 32.10 14.07
N ARG A 11 10.82 31.34 14.67
CA ARG A 11 10.41 30.02 14.18
C ARG A 11 9.88 30.14 12.74
N ILE A 12 10.31 29.22 11.89
CA ILE A 12 9.76 29.08 10.54
C ILE A 12 8.46 28.29 10.64
N ALA A 13 7.37 28.82 10.07
CA ALA A 13 6.13 28.08 9.94
C ALA A 13 6.35 26.94 8.92
N LEU A 14 6.11 25.71 9.34
CA LEU A 14 6.11 24.54 8.48
C LEU A 14 4.66 24.21 8.07
N PRO A 15 4.44 23.68 6.86
CA PRO A 15 3.14 23.16 6.50
C PRO A 15 2.76 22.01 7.43
N TYR A 16 1.47 21.85 7.68
CA TYR A 16 0.94 20.75 8.49
C TYR A 16 1.12 19.43 7.72
N PRO A 17 1.85 18.43 8.28
CA PRO A 17 2.02 17.15 7.61
C PRO A 17 0.77 16.30 7.74
N GLU A 18 0.37 15.65 6.66
CA GLU A 18 -0.68 14.65 6.64
C GLU A 18 -0.11 13.33 6.14
N PHE A 19 -0.53 12.21 6.75
CA PHE A 19 -0.03 10.88 6.43
C PHE A 19 -1.18 10.02 5.93
N TYR A 20 -0.99 9.45 4.74
CA TYR A 20 -1.96 8.59 4.07
C TYR A 20 -1.31 7.27 3.69
N THR A 21 -2.06 6.18 3.83
CA THR A 21 -1.72 4.87 3.30
C THR A 21 -2.88 4.38 2.44
N PHE A 22 -2.59 3.92 1.23
CA PHE A 22 -3.56 3.28 0.36
C PHE A 22 -3.49 1.76 0.55
N TYR A 23 -4.59 1.19 1.06
CA TYR A 23 -4.72 -0.25 1.18
C TYR A 23 -5.24 -0.82 -0.14
N ASN A 24 -4.52 -1.77 -0.70
CA ASN A 24 -4.92 -2.54 -1.87
C ASN A 24 -4.53 -4.02 -1.68
N GLY A 25 -4.83 -4.56 -0.50
CA GLY A 25 -4.57 -5.96 -0.15
C GLY A 25 -5.66 -6.90 -0.65
N LYS A 26 -5.43 -8.21 -0.51
CA LYS A 26 -6.38 -9.27 -0.88
C LYS A 26 -7.44 -9.51 0.21
N GLU A 27 -7.10 -9.24 1.45
CA GLU A 27 -8.01 -9.40 2.58
C GLU A 27 -9.06 -8.31 2.60
N LYS A 28 -10.24 -8.66 3.10
CA LYS A 28 -11.29 -7.68 3.29
C LYS A 28 -10.87 -6.66 4.35
N TYR A 29 -10.91 -5.40 3.98
CA TYR A 29 -10.56 -4.29 4.86
C TYR A 29 -11.64 -3.21 4.81
N ILE A 30 -11.77 -2.44 5.88
CA ILE A 30 -12.76 -1.35 5.94
C ILE A 30 -12.43 -0.25 4.92
N LYS A 31 -13.45 0.46 4.48
CA LYS A 31 -13.35 1.49 3.43
C LYS A 31 -12.36 2.60 3.79
N GLU A 32 -12.37 3.07 5.03
CA GLU A 32 -11.46 4.08 5.57
C GLU A 32 -11.29 3.92 7.07
N THR A 33 -10.08 4.16 7.59
CA THR A 33 -9.80 4.18 9.02
C THR A 33 -8.63 5.09 9.36
N MET A 34 -8.47 5.39 10.64
CA MET A 34 -7.31 6.10 11.18
C MET A 34 -6.54 5.19 12.12
N LEU A 35 -5.26 5.04 11.87
CA LEU A 35 -4.32 4.38 12.78
C LEU A 35 -3.63 5.44 13.62
N ARG A 36 -3.49 5.17 14.92
CA ARG A 36 -2.82 6.05 15.88
C ARG A 36 -1.63 5.34 16.48
N LEU A 37 -0.49 6.02 16.53
CA LEU A 37 0.70 5.46 17.14
C LEU A 37 0.48 5.17 18.64
N SER A 38 -0.30 6.01 19.30
CA SER A 38 -0.65 5.85 20.72
C SER A 38 -1.38 4.53 21.03
N ASP A 39 -2.09 3.95 20.05
CA ASP A 39 -2.78 2.66 20.23
C ASP A 39 -1.80 1.49 20.41
N SER A 40 -0.55 1.65 19.97
CA SER A 40 0.53 0.65 20.08
C SER A 40 1.35 0.78 21.37
N TYR A 41 1.17 1.84 22.15
CA TYR A 41 1.89 2.01 23.38
C TYR A 41 1.36 1.10 24.48
N LYS A 42 2.26 0.49 25.25
CA LYS A 42 1.85 -0.15 26.51
C LYS A 42 1.31 0.96 27.41
N GLN A 43 0.03 0.89 27.69
CA GLN A 43 -0.64 1.90 28.50
C GLN A 43 -0.09 1.92 29.92
N ASP A 44 0.74 2.92 30.20
CA ASP A 44 0.91 3.40 31.57
C ASP A 44 -0.22 4.44 31.81
N ARG A 45 -1.17 4.09 32.65
CA ARG A 45 -2.50 4.70 32.74
C ARG A 45 -2.52 6.19 33.12
N ASN A 46 -1.37 6.83 33.34
CA ASN A 46 -1.26 8.16 33.91
C ASN A 46 -0.51 9.19 33.05
N SER A 47 -0.05 8.85 31.84
CA SER A 47 0.67 9.80 31.01
C SER A 47 0.02 9.95 29.63
N GLU A 48 -0.17 11.19 29.19
CA GLU A 48 -0.50 11.48 27.79
C GLU A 48 0.70 11.14 26.90
N ALA A 49 0.43 10.53 25.74
CA ALA A 49 1.49 10.25 24.77
C ALA A 49 2.13 11.56 24.30
N MET A 50 3.43 11.73 24.54
CA MET A 50 4.18 12.91 24.09
C MET A 50 4.48 12.92 22.59
N LEU A 51 4.37 11.76 21.94
CA LEU A 51 4.51 11.60 20.50
C LEU A 51 3.26 10.91 19.95
N GLU A 52 2.62 11.56 19.01
CA GLU A 52 1.47 11.00 18.28
C GLU A 52 1.71 11.10 16.78
N LEU A 53 1.38 10.02 16.07
CA LEU A 53 1.30 9.96 14.62
C LEU A 53 -0.07 9.39 14.24
N ILE A 54 -0.79 10.11 13.40
CA ILE A 54 -2.07 9.65 12.87
C ILE A 54 -1.90 9.41 11.38
N VAL A 55 -2.23 8.19 10.94
CA VAL A 55 -2.19 7.80 9.52
C VAL A 55 -3.61 7.48 9.08
N ARG A 56 -4.07 8.13 8.02
CA ARG A 56 -5.34 7.80 7.39
C ARG A 56 -5.12 6.66 6.39
N VAL A 57 -5.81 5.54 6.59
CA VAL A 57 -5.79 4.40 5.68
C VAL A 57 -7.04 4.44 4.82
N ILE A 58 -6.85 4.42 3.51
CA ILE A 58 -7.92 4.45 2.52
C ILE A 58 -7.86 3.15 1.72
N ASN A 59 -8.96 2.39 1.72
CA ASN A 59 -9.08 1.20 0.90
C ASN A 59 -9.41 1.60 -0.54
N ILE A 60 -8.48 1.33 -1.45
CA ILE A 60 -8.60 1.66 -2.87
C ILE A 60 -8.99 0.46 -3.73
N ASN A 61 -9.38 -0.67 -3.13
CA ASN A 61 -9.97 -1.76 -3.88
C ASN A 61 -11.28 -1.28 -4.55
N LEU A 62 -11.49 -1.69 -5.80
CA LEU A 62 -12.62 -1.19 -6.61
C LEU A 62 -13.98 -1.49 -5.98
N GLU A 63 -14.09 -2.63 -5.31
CA GLU A 63 -15.32 -3.08 -4.64
C GLU A 63 -15.77 -2.16 -3.50
N GLU A 64 -14.82 -1.44 -2.86
CA GLU A 64 -15.12 -0.49 -1.79
C GLU A 64 -15.66 0.85 -2.31
N GLN A 65 -15.49 1.13 -3.59
CA GLN A 65 -16.00 2.34 -4.26
C GLN A 65 -15.69 3.62 -3.46
N HIS A 66 -14.44 3.75 -3.01
CA HIS A 66 -14.03 4.94 -2.28
C HIS A 66 -14.04 6.16 -3.21
N GLU A 67 -14.58 7.29 -2.75
CA GLU A 67 -14.75 8.50 -3.55
C GLU A 67 -13.43 9.09 -4.11
N ILE A 68 -12.30 8.75 -3.51
CA ILE A 68 -10.98 9.17 -3.99
C ILE A 68 -10.69 8.64 -5.39
N LEU A 69 -11.24 7.46 -5.76
CA LEU A 69 -11.06 6.87 -7.08
C LEU A 69 -11.76 7.69 -8.17
N GLU A 70 -12.84 8.37 -7.83
CA GLU A 70 -13.52 9.29 -8.77
C GLU A 70 -12.77 10.63 -8.88
N LYS A 71 -12.10 11.06 -7.81
CA LYS A 71 -11.34 12.31 -7.77
C LYS A 71 -9.93 12.18 -8.35
N CYS A 72 -9.39 10.96 -8.41
CA CYS A 72 -8.04 10.67 -8.88
C CYS A 72 -8.05 9.54 -9.92
N PRO A 73 -8.21 9.84 -11.22
CA PRO A 73 -8.28 8.84 -12.28
C PRO A 73 -7.09 7.88 -12.32
N ILE A 74 -5.88 8.39 -12.09
CA ILE A 74 -4.66 7.55 -12.08
C ILE A 74 -4.72 6.50 -10.96
N LEU A 75 -5.24 6.85 -9.79
CA LEU A 75 -5.39 5.92 -8.67
C LEU A 75 -6.46 4.86 -8.99
N LYS A 76 -7.53 5.25 -9.66
CA LYS A 76 -8.55 4.32 -10.16
C LYS A 76 -7.97 3.33 -11.17
N GLU A 77 -7.21 3.83 -12.14
CA GLU A 77 -6.53 2.99 -13.14
C GLU A 77 -5.52 2.03 -12.50
N TYR A 78 -4.78 2.48 -11.49
CA TYR A 78 -3.92 1.61 -10.69
C TYR A 78 -4.72 0.49 -10.00
N SER A 79 -5.83 0.82 -9.37
CA SER A 79 -6.71 -0.16 -8.72
C SER A 79 -7.27 -1.17 -9.73
N GLN A 80 -7.58 -0.74 -10.95
CA GLN A 80 -8.00 -1.61 -12.05
C GLN A 80 -6.89 -2.58 -12.46
N LEU A 81 -5.66 -2.10 -12.62
CA LEU A 81 -4.51 -2.95 -12.92
C LEU A 81 -4.34 -4.05 -11.84
N MET A 82 -4.41 -3.68 -10.57
CA MET A 82 -4.27 -4.63 -9.48
C MET A 82 -5.42 -5.65 -9.42
N ALA A 83 -6.64 -5.24 -9.72
CA ALA A 83 -7.77 -6.16 -9.83
C ALA A 83 -7.57 -7.17 -10.99
N MET A 84 -7.14 -6.72 -12.17
CA MET A 84 -6.86 -7.60 -13.32
C MET A 84 -5.73 -8.59 -13.03
N ILE A 85 -4.70 -8.18 -12.30
CA ILE A 85 -3.63 -9.09 -11.87
C ILE A 85 -4.20 -10.20 -10.98
N ARG A 86 -5.00 -9.85 -9.98
CA ARG A 86 -5.63 -10.82 -9.07
C ARG A 86 -6.53 -11.80 -9.81
N ASP A 87 -7.35 -11.30 -10.72
CA ASP A 87 -8.25 -12.14 -11.52
C ASP A 87 -7.46 -13.15 -12.36
N ASN A 88 -6.37 -12.72 -13.00
CA ASN A 88 -5.51 -13.60 -13.78
C ASN A 88 -4.77 -14.62 -12.90
N GLN A 89 -4.37 -14.24 -11.69
CA GLN A 89 -3.79 -15.16 -10.69
C GLN A 89 -4.82 -16.20 -10.22
N CYS A 90 -6.03 -15.78 -9.89
CA CYS A 90 -7.12 -16.68 -9.48
C CYS A 90 -7.50 -17.69 -10.58
N GLN A 91 -7.34 -17.32 -11.85
CA GLN A 91 -7.53 -18.20 -13.00
C GLN A 91 -6.35 -19.13 -13.26
N GLY A 92 -5.30 -19.08 -12.44
CA GLY A 92 -4.11 -19.92 -12.58
C GLY A 92 -3.27 -19.63 -13.83
N LYS A 93 -3.40 -18.44 -14.42
CA LYS A 93 -2.64 -18.09 -15.63
C LYS A 93 -1.16 -17.95 -15.32
N LYS A 94 -0.34 -18.65 -16.08
CA LYS A 94 1.09 -18.39 -16.11
C LYS A 94 1.31 -16.97 -16.64
N ASP A 95 2.27 -16.25 -16.05
CA ASP A 95 2.55 -14.86 -16.42
C ASP A 95 1.38 -13.87 -16.19
N ALA A 96 0.56 -14.10 -15.15
CA ALA A 96 -0.61 -13.27 -14.80
C ALA A 96 -0.33 -11.76 -14.83
N TYR A 97 0.85 -11.35 -14.37
CA TYR A 97 1.28 -9.94 -14.38
C TYR A 97 1.44 -9.39 -15.80
N LYS A 98 2.11 -10.15 -16.70
CA LYS A 98 2.31 -9.73 -18.09
C LYS A 98 0.99 -9.64 -18.84
N ILE A 99 0.12 -10.62 -18.63
CA ILE A 99 -1.21 -10.66 -19.24
C ILE A 99 -2.02 -9.44 -18.80
N ALA A 100 -2.08 -9.16 -17.49
CA ALA A 100 -2.79 -8.01 -16.95
C ALA A 100 -2.27 -6.68 -17.49
N ILE A 101 -0.95 -6.52 -17.60
CA ILE A 101 -0.33 -5.32 -18.19
C ILE A 101 -0.75 -5.14 -19.65
N GLN A 102 -0.73 -6.21 -20.44
CA GLN A 102 -1.15 -6.16 -21.86
C GLN A 102 -2.65 -5.84 -21.99
N GLU A 103 -3.48 -6.44 -21.16
CA GLU A 103 -4.91 -6.17 -21.11
C GLU A 103 -5.20 -4.71 -20.73
N CYS A 104 -4.51 -4.17 -19.71
CA CYS A 104 -4.59 -2.76 -19.33
C CYS A 104 -4.21 -1.83 -20.48
N ILE A 105 -3.10 -2.09 -21.16
CA ILE A 105 -2.65 -1.30 -22.32
C ILE A 105 -3.72 -1.32 -23.41
N SER A 106 -4.33 -2.48 -23.70
CA SER A 106 -5.36 -2.62 -24.73
C SER A 106 -6.65 -1.84 -24.40
N GLN A 107 -6.97 -1.75 -23.12
CA GLN A 107 -8.14 -1.03 -22.60
C GLN A 107 -7.88 0.46 -22.33
N GLY A 108 -6.64 0.92 -22.53
CA GLY A 108 -6.26 2.31 -22.29
C GLY A 108 -5.95 2.64 -20.83
N ILE A 109 -5.94 1.64 -19.93
CA ILE A 109 -5.66 1.79 -18.50
C ILE A 109 -4.15 1.96 -18.29
N LEU A 110 -3.70 3.07 -17.69
CA LEU A 110 -2.29 3.43 -17.48
C LEU A 110 -1.44 3.28 -18.77
N LYS A 111 -2.08 3.41 -19.94
CA LYS A 111 -1.53 2.98 -21.24
C LYS A 111 -0.14 3.54 -21.51
N GLU A 112 0.04 4.86 -21.45
CA GLU A 112 1.32 5.50 -21.75
C GLU A 112 2.42 5.09 -20.77
N TYR A 113 2.05 4.96 -19.51
CA TYR A 113 2.97 4.53 -18.46
C TYR A 113 3.40 3.07 -18.65
N LEU A 114 2.46 2.17 -18.86
CA LEU A 114 2.73 0.73 -19.02
C LEU A 114 3.43 0.41 -20.34
N GLN A 115 3.19 1.14 -21.41
CA GLN A 115 3.93 0.99 -22.65
C GLN A 115 5.42 1.33 -22.47
N ARG A 116 5.73 2.34 -21.65
CA ARG A 116 7.09 2.78 -21.38
C ARG A 116 7.79 1.95 -20.29
N LYS A 117 7.06 1.56 -19.26
CA LYS A 117 7.59 0.99 -18.01
C LYS A 117 7.04 -0.41 -17.66
N GLY A 118 6.26 -1.04 -18.53
CA GLY A 118 5.57 -2.28 -18.22
C GLY A 118 6.47 -3.41 -17.76
N SER A 119 7.67 -3.55 -18.35
CA SER A 119 8.65 -4.56 -17.93
C SER A 119 9.19 -4.30 -16.50
N GLU A 120 9.47 -3.04 -16.17
CA GLU A 120 9.94 -2.66 -14.83
C GLU A 120 8.83 -2.90 -13.78
N VAL A 121 7.60 -2.51 -14.12
CA VAL A 121 6.42 -2.73 -13.26
C VAL A 121 6.18 -4.23 -13.04
N CYS A 122 6.25 -5.03 -14.10
CA CYS A 122 6.10 -6.49 -14.02
C CYS A 122 7.14 -7.10 -13.07
N ASN A 123 8.41 -6.73 -13.24
CA ASN A 123 9.49 -7.26 -12.39
C ASN A 123 9.34 -6.85 -10.92
N MET A 124 8.93 -5.61 -10.66
CA MET A 124 8.68 -5.12 -9.33
C MET A 124 7.53 -5.91 -8.65
N LEU A 125 6.41 -6.08 -9.35
CA LEU A 125 5.25 -6.80 -8.81
C LEU A 125 5.55 -8.30 -8.56
N ILE A 126 6.37 -8.92 -9.40
CA ILE A 126 6.83 -10.30 -9.19
C ILE A 126 7.73 -10.39 -7.95
N ALA A 127 8.63 -9.43 -7.77
CA ALA A 127 9.51 -9.39 -6.61
C ALA A 127 8.71 -9.20 -5.31
N ASP A 128 7.72 -8.30 -5.30
CA ASP A 128 6.84 -8.09 -4.15
C ASP A 128 6.04 -9.36 -3.82
N TYR A 129 5.51 -10.05 -4.83
CA TYR A 129 4.77 -11.31 -4.65
C TYR A 129 5.66 -12.41 -4.06
N ASN A 130 6.89 -12.56 -4.54
CA ASN A 130 7.83 -13.54 -4.00
C ASN A 130 8.19 -13.23 -2.55
N TYR A 131 8.39 -11.96 -2.22
CA TYR A 131 8.64 -11.53 -0.84
C TYR A 131 7.46 -11.83 0.10
N GLU A 132 6.23 -11.60 -0.34
CA GLU A 132 5.04 -11.94 0.45
C GLU A 132 4.95 -13.44 0.72
N LEU A 133 5.19 -14.29 -0.30
CA LEU A 133 5.22 -15.75 -0.15
C LEU A 133 6.30 -16.20 0.82
N ASP A 134 7.51 -15.67 0.71
CA ASP A 134 8.60 -16.01 1.61
C ASP A 134 8.25 -15.65 3.07
N MET A 135 7.60 -14.51 3.27
CA MET A 135 7.14 -14.09 4.60
C MET A 135 6.01 -14.95 5.15
N GLU A 136 5.10 -15.44 4.30
CA GLU A 136 4.05 -16.37 4.70
C GLU A 136 4.65 -17.72 5.15
N VAL A 137 5.56 -18.28 4.36
CA VAL A 137 6.26 -19.52 4.70
C VAL A 137 7.00 -19.38 6.03
N GLN A 138 7.78 -18.32 6.22
CA GLN A 138 8.49 -18.07 7.48
C GLN A 138 7.55 -17.95 8.69
N ARG A 139 6.37 -17.35 8.51
CA ARG A 139 5.36 -17.28 9.59
C ARG A 139 4.74 -18.63 9.90
N GLU A 140 4.51 -19.45 8.89
CA GLU A 140 4.00 -20.81 9.08
C GLU A 140 5.03 -21.68 9.79
N GLU A 141 6.29 -21.67 9.35
CA GLU A 141 7.39 -22.38 10.00
C GLU A 141 7.57 -21.95 11.47
N ALA A 142 7.56 -20.65 11.76
CA ALA A 142 7.66 -20.15 13.14
C ALA A 142 6.45 -20.55 14.01
N ARG A 143 5.27 -20.74 13.42
CA ARG A 143 4.09 -21.25 14.15
C ARG A 143 4.23 -22.74 14.44
N GLU A 144 4.70 -23.53 13.49
CA GLU A 144 4.92 -24.96 13.67
C GLU A 144 5.98 -25.22 14.75
N GLU A 145 7.13 -24.52 14.70
CA GLU A 145 8.18 -24.59 15.73
C GLU A 145 7.64 -24.22 17.12
N GLY A 146 6.83 -23.15 17.21
CA GLY A 146 6.23 -22.74 18.49
C GLY A 146 5.19 -23.72 19.03
N PHE A 147 4.60 -24.59 18.21
CA PHE A 147 3.72 -25.67 18.64
C PHE A 147 4.47 -26.93 19.09
N GLU A 148 5.69 -27.19 18.57
CA GLU A 148 6.52 -28.31 18.96
C GLU A 148 7.26 -28.09 20.29
N GLU A 149 7.50 -26.84 20.68
CA GLU A 149 8.18 -26.49 21.95
C GLU A 149 7.22 -26.30 23.15
N GLY A 150 5.92 -26.38 22.97
CA GLY A 150 4.88 -26.24 24.03
C GLY A 150 4.21 -27.54 24.36
#